data_c75ac3473003dc976042868e45eb1356
#
_entry.id   c75ac3473003dc976042868e45eb1356
#
_cell.length_a   1.000
_cell.length_b   1.000
_cell.length_c   1.000
_cell.angle_alpha   90.00
_cell.angle_beta   90.00
_cell.angle_gamma   90.00
#
_symmetry.space_group_name_H-M   'P 1'
#
loop_
_entity.id
_entity.type
_entity.pdbx_description
1 polymer ?
#
loop_
_entity_poly.entity_id
_entity_poly.type
_entity_poly.pdbx_seq_one_letter_code
_entity_poly.pdbx_strand_id
1 'polypeptide(L)'
;MKRLKQTSQFRKDLKRIQNNPRKLFSLNVVIDLLRETGTVPREYYPHLLTGNYRGYMECHIGSDFLLIWIDEREDVIKLVRLGSHSELF
;
A
#
# COMPACT_ATOMS: atom_id res chain seq x y z
N MET A 1 -8.68 -15.12 4.17
CA MET A 1 -8.32 -14.12 3.16
C MET A 1 -8.94 -12.79 3.52
N LYS A 2 -8.17 -11.72 3.41
CA LYS A 2 -8.64 -10.38 3.75
C LYS A 2 -9.46 -9.77 2.63
N ARG A 3 -10.40 -8.90 2.99
CA ARG A 3 -11.10 -8.07 2.01
C ARG A 3 -10.37 -6.75 1.88
N LEU A 4 -10.24 -6.25 0.66
CA LEU A 4 -9.54 -5.01 0.40
C LEU A 4 -10.53 -3.91 0.05
N LYS A 5 -10.29 -2.74 0.63
CA LYS A 5 -11.00 -1.51 0.27
C LYS A 5 -9.99 -0.52 -0.26
N GLN A 6 -10.47 0.43 -1.04
CA GLN A 6 -9.61 1.49 -1.58
C GLN A 6 -10.20 2.84 -1.21
N THR A 7 -9.35 3.76 -0.77
CA THR A 7 -9.78 5.14 -0.62
C THR A 7 -9.88 5.79 -2.00
N SER A 8 -10.64 6.89 -2.09
CA SER A 8 -10.69 7.64 -3.34
C SER A 8 -9.31 8.20 -3.71
N GLN A 9 -8.52 8.56 -2.71
CA GLN A 9 -7.17 9.06 -2.94
C GLN A 9 -6.25 7.95 -3.50
N PHE A 10 -6.39 6.72 -2.99
CA PHE A 10 -5.64 5.60 -3.52
C PHE A 10 -5.97 5.37 -4.99
N ARG A 11 -7.25 5.47 -5.36
CA ARG A 11 -7.65 5.31 -6.76
C ARG A 11 -7.05 6.39 -7.65
N LYS A 12 -6.96 7.62 -7.15
CA LYS A 12 -6.27 8.69 -7.88
C LYS A 12 -4.79 8.40 -8.04
N ASP A 13 -4.17 7.88 -6.98
CA ASP A 13 -2.76 7.50 -7.04
C ASP A 13 -2.54 6.40 -8.08
N LEU A 14 -3.44 5.43 -8.16
CA LEU A 14 -3.34 4.35 -9.16
C LEU A 14 -3.33 4.91 -10.58
N LYS A 15 -4.10 5.93 -10.85
CA LYS A 15 -4.15 6.53 -12.18
C LYS A 15 -2.80 7.06 -12.61
N ARG A 16 -1.97 7.53 -11.68
CA ARG A 16 -0.64 8.04 -12.00
C ARG A 16 0.28 6.97 -12.56
N ILE A 17 0.03 5.70 -12.22
CA ILE A 17 0.89 4.60 -12.65
C ILE A 17 0.19 3.67 -13.63
N GLN A 18 -1.01 4.04 -14.12
CA GLN A 18 -1.78 3.14 -14.98
C GLN A 18 -1.06 2.75 -16.26
N ASN A 19 -0.13 3.59 -16.72
CA ASN A 19 0.65 3.32 -17.92
C ASN A 19 2.04 2.77 -17.62
N ASN A 20 2.27 2.31 -16.40
CA ASN A 20 3.54 1.73 -15.98
C ASN A 20 3.33 0.28 -15.57
N PRO A 21 3.44 -0.66 -16.53
CA PRO A 21 3.15 -2.08 -16.23
C PRO A 21 4.06 -2.67 -15.17
N ARG A 22 5.31 -2.23 -15.09
CA ARG A 22 6.25 -2.73 -14.09
C ARG A 22 5.81 -2.37 -12.67
N LYS A 23 5.38 -1.13 -12.46
CA LYS A 23 4.88 -0.70 -11.16
C LYS A 23 3.58 -1.41 -10.82
N LEU A 24 2.69 -1.57 -11.78
CA LEU A 24 1.43 -2.28 -11.56
C LEU A 24 1.68 -3.73 -11.16
N PHE A 25 2.62 -4.39 -11.82
CA PHE A 25 2.96 -5.76 -11.49
C PHE A 25 3.49 -5.86 -10.05
N SER A 26 4.43 -5.00 -9.68
CA SER A 26 5.01 -5.00 -8.35
C SER A 26 3.97 -4.71 -7.28
N LEU A 27 3.06 -3.77 -7.55
CA LEU A 27 1.96 -3.46 -6.65
C LEU A 27 1.05 -4.67 -6.45
N ASN A 28 0.70 -5.35 -7.54
CA ASN A 28 -0.19 -6.51 -7.46
C ASN A 28 0.41 -7.64 -6.64
N VAL A 29 1.71 -7.87 -6.73
CA VAL A 29 2.39 -8.87 -5.91
C VAL A 29 2.19 -8.56 -4.42
N VAL A 30 2.42 -7.30 -4.03
CA VAL A 30 2.28 -6.88 -2.64
C VAL A 30 0.82 -6.95 -2.18
N ILE A 31 -0.10 -6.52 -3.02
CA ILE A 31 -1.53 -6.58 -2.70
C ILE A 31 -1.98 -8.02 -2.48
N ASP A 32 -1.51 -8.94 -3.30
CA ASP A 32 -1.86 -10.35 -3.12
C ASP A 32 -1.35 -10.90 -1.80
N LEU A 33 -0.13 -10.51 -1.39
CA LEU A 33 0.41 -10.91 -0.10
C LEU A 33 -0.44 -10.36 1.05
N LEU A 34 -0.83 -9.10 0.97
CA LEU A 34 -1.71 -8.50 1.97
C LEU A 34 -3.06 -9.21 2.03
N ARG A 35 -3.63 -9.52 0.88
CA ARG A 35 -4.92 -10.19 0.82
C ARG A 35 -4.87 -11.56 1.47
N GLU A 36 -3.82 -12.31 1.23
CA GLU A 36 -3.71 -13.68 1.72
C GLU A 36 -3.33 -13.77 3.19
N THR A 37 -2.39 -12.93 3.62
CA THR A 37 -1.78 -13.06 4.95
C THR A 37 -2.03 -11.89 5.88
N GLY A 38 -2.42 -10.74 5.34
CA GLY A 38 -2.57 -9.53 6.13
C GLY A 38 -1.26 -8.81 6.41
N THR A 39 -0.14 -9.34 5.91
CA THR A 39 1.18 -8.74 6.14
C THR A 39 1.99 -8.78 4.85
N VAL A 40 3.15 -8.14 4.87
CA VAL A 40 4.12 -8.25 3.77
C VAL A 40 5.46 -8.71 4.32
N PRO A 41 6.26 -9.41 3.51
CA PRO A 41 7.58 -9.88 3.94
C PRO A 41 8.51 -8.72 4.33
N ARG A 42 9.48 -9.05 5.17
CA ARG A 42 10.46 -8.09 5.69
C ARG A 42 11.20 -7.33 4.59
N GLU A 43 11.41 -7.96 3.46
CA GLU A 43 12.13 -7.34 2.34
C GLU A 43 11.45 -6.09 1.81
N TYR A 44 10.16 -5.91 2.08
CA TYR A 44 9.42 -4.70 1.70
C TYR A 44 9.41 -3.65 2.81
N TYR A 45 10.13 -3.89 3.90
CA TYR A 45 10.27 -2.96 5.04
C TYR A 45 8.92 -2.46 5.60
N PRO A 46 8.00 -3.38 5.95
CA PRO A 46 6.74 -2.93 6.54
C PRO A 46 6.98 -2.30 7.91
N HIS A 47 6.36 -1.16 8.14
CA HIS A 47 6.51 -0.45 9.42
C HIS A 47 5.32 0.47 9.66
N LEU A 48 5.11 0.78 10.95
CA LEU A 48 4.08 1.75 11.35
C LEU A 48 4.58 3.16 11.12
N LEU A 49 3.68 4.02 10.67
CA LEU A 49 3.99 5.42 10.46
C LEU A 49 3.69 6.24 11.72
N THR A 50 4.31 7.42 11.79
CA THR A 50 4.08 8.40 12.84
C THR A 50 3.55 9.68 12.21
N GLY A 51 3.26 10.69 13.02
CA GLY A 51 2.75 11.96 12.51
C GLY A 51 1.33 11.85 12.01
N ASN A 52 1.07 12.44 10.85
CA ASN A 52 -0.27 12.51 10.28
C ASN A 52 -0.84 11.13 9.90
N TYR A 53 0.04 10.16 9.65
CA TYR A 53 -0.37 8.79 9.30
C TYR A 53 -0.19 7.83 10.47
N ARG A 54 -0.23 8.36 11.68
CA ARG A 54 -0.06 7.54 12.87
C ARG A 54 -1.06 6.38 12.91
N GLY A 55 -0.55 5.18 13.11
CA GLY A 55 -1.37 3.97 13.14
C GLY A 55 -1.54 3.29 11.81
N TYR A 56 -1.07 3.91 10.74
CA TYR A 56 -1.10 3.31 9.41
C TYR A 56 0.21 2.57 9.16
N MET A 57 0.15 1.57 8.30
CA MET A 57 1.32 0.81 7.87
C MET A 57 1.81 1.32 6.53
N GLU A 58 3.13 1.22 6.33
CA GLU A 58 3.74 1.54 5.04
C GLU A 58 4.72 0.45 4.68
N CYS A 59 4.87 0.18 3.40
CA CYS A 59 5.96 -0.67 2.91
C CYS A 59 6.56 -0.07 1.64
N HIS A 60 7.75 -0.56 1.30
CA HIS A 60 8.48 -0.15 0.09
C HIS A 60 8.26 -1.22 -0.98
N ILE A 61 7.44 -0.90 -1.98
CA ILE A 61 7.22 -1.83 -3.09
C ILE A 61 8.44 -1.84 -4.00
N GLY A 62 9.07 -0.68 -4.14
CA GLY A 62 10.27 -0.52 -4.91
C GLY A 62 11.02 0.71 -4.44
N SER A 63 12.05 1.12 -5.20
CA SER A 63 12.80 2.34 -4.91
C SER A 63 11.83 3.52 -5.01
N ASP A 64 11.62 4.22 -3.90
CA ASP A 64 10.72 5.37 -3.82
C ASP A 64 9.31 5.08 -4.38
N PHE A 65 8.81 3.87 -4.11
CA PHE A 65 7.45 3.49 -4.48
C PHE A 65 6.82 2.81 -3.28
N LEU A 66 5.94 3.53 -2.60
CA LEU A 66 5.42 3.20 -1.28
C LEU A 66 3.94 2.91 -1.32
N LEU A 67 3.51 2.00 -0.44
CA LEU A 67 2.10 1.70 -0.22
C LEU A 67 1.79 1.97 1.24
N ILE A 68 0.71 2.71 1.49
CA ILE A 68 0.20 2.96 2.85
C ILE A 68 -1.16 2.29 2.98
N TRP A 69 -1.33 1.50 4.04
CA TRP A 69 -2.60 0.84 4.30
C TRP A 69 -2.89 0.84 5.80
N ILE A 70 -4.12 0.49 6.13
CA ILE A 70 -4.50 0.29 7.53
C ILE A 70 -5.34 -0.98 7.63
N ASP A 71 -5.09 -1.75 8.68
CA ASP A 71 -5.85 -2.94 9.01
C ASP A 71 -7.03 -2.45 9.85
N GLU A 72 -8.19 -2.32 9.23
CA GLU A 72 -9.35 -1.72 9.90
C GLU A 72 -9.99 -2.63 10.92
N ARG A 73 -10.16 -3.87 10.52
CA ARG A 73 -10.82 -4.89 11.32
C ARG A 73 -10.38 -6.25 10.83
N GLU A 74 -10.75 -7.25 11.59
CA GLU A 74 -10.41 -8.66 11.40
C GLU A 74 -10.08 -9.07 9.97
N ASP A 75 -10.94 -8.72 9.01
CA ASP A 75 -10.79 -9.20 7.65
C ASP A 75 -10.65 -8.09 6.62
N VAL A 76 -10.50 -6.84 7.05
CA VAL A 76 -10.55 -5.71 6.13
C VAL A 76 -9.27 -4.91 6.17
N ILE A 77 -8.63 -4.76 5.02
CA ILE A 77 -7.47 -3.89 4.83
C ILE A 77 -7.89 -2.77 3.88
N LYS A 78 -7.67 -1.55 4.32
CA LYS A 78 -7.94 -0.37 3.50
C LYS A 78 -6.65 0.13 2.90
N LEU A 79 -6.58 0.16 1.56
CA LEU A 79 -5.46 0.72 0.82
C LEU A 79 -5.65 2.24 0.77
N VAL A 80 -4.70 2.99 1.32
CA VAL A 80 -4.88 4.40 1.62
C VAL A 80 -4.17 5.33 0.65
N ARG A 81 -2.90 5.09 0.41
CA ARG A 81 -2.10 5.92 -0.50
C ARG A 81 -1.07 5.07 -1.23
N LEU A 82 -0.62 5.58 -2.37
CA LEU A 82 0.37 4.92 -3.20
C LEU A 82 1.18 6.00 -3.92
N GLY A 83 2.50 5.91 -3.87
CA GLY A 83 3.34 6.89 -4.56
C GLY A 83 4.74 6.99 -3.99
N SER A 84 5.44 8.03 -4.40
CA SER A 84 6.79 8.33 -3.91
C SER A 84 6.72 9.07 -2.58
N HIS A 85 7.86 9.19 -1.91
CA HIS A 85 7.94 9.98 -0.67
C HIS A 85 7.43 11.40 -0.89
N SER A 86 7.87 12.06 -1.94
CA SER A 86 7.47 13.45 -2.19
C SER A 86 5.99 13.58 -2.52
N GLU A 87 5.38 12.55 -3.07
CA GLU A 87 3.95 12.57 -3.37
C GLU A 87 3.09 12.34 -2.12
N LEU A 88 3.60 11.56 -1.17
CA LEU A 88 2.83 11.16 0.02
C LEU A 88 3.13 12.02 1.24
N PHE A 89 4.30 12.59 1.30
CA PHE A 89 4.77 13.39 2.42
C PHE A 89 5.37 14.72 1.92
#